data_c309788ad720707bcbdc7b00e2db2268
#
_entry.id   c309788ad720707bcbdc7b00e2db2268
#
_cell.length_a   1.000
_cell.length_b   1.000
_cell.length_c   1.000
_cell.angle_alpha   90.00
_cell.angle_beta   90.00
_cell.angle_gamma   90.00
#
_symmetry.space_group_name_H-M   'P 1'
#
loop_
_entity.id
_entity.type
_entity.pdbx_description
1 polymer ?
#
loop_
_entity_poly.entity_id
_entity_poly.type
_entity_poly.pdbx_seq_one_letter_code
_entity_poly.pdbx_strand_id
1 'polypeptide(L)'
;EEFISWYHEFHQIPELGFEEKETTELICEKLTGMGIHPLRLDPTGVTAYVGPHDAYTVGLRADIDGLRVSEDTDLPFQSKHPGKMHACGHDGHITGLLGAASILKKMEAELTVRVKLIFQPSEENTKGAKQIISQGILEDVDEVFGLHLFSDIKAGEISVEPGARMAQTDRFTITFIGKGGHAAKPHQCVDATVMAADFVMNVQTIVARELDPIEGAGVTVGSLKSGTQYN
;
A
#
# COMPACT_ATOMS: atom_id res chain seq x y z
N GLU A 1 5.47 -20.38 15.53
CA GLU A 1 4.80 -21.25 14.52
C GLU A 1 3.44 -20.65 14.10
N GLU A 2 2.59 -20.24 15.05
CA GLU A 2 1.25 -19.68 14.79
C GLU A 2 1.29 -18.45 13.84
N PHE A 3 2.15 -17.47 14.08
CA PHE A 3 2.27 -16.27 13.23
C PHE A 3 2.79 -16.58 11.82
N ILE A 4 3.64 -17.61 11.69
CA ILE A 4 4.07 -18.06 10.36
C ILE A 4 2.89 -18.67 9.59
N SER A 5 2.01 -19.41 10.27
CA SER A 5 0.78 -19.92 9.65
C SER A 5 -0.14 -18.78 9.18
N TRP A 6 -0.33 -17.76 10.02
CA TRP A 6 -1.13 -16.59 9.62
C TRP A 6 -0.54 -15.86 8.43
N TYR A 7 0.78 -15.66 8.40
CA TYR A 7 1.47 -15.09 7.24
C TYR A 7 1.17 -15.87 5.96
N HIS A 8 1.28 -17.21 5.99
CA HIS A 8 0.96 -18.06 4.84
C HIS A 8 -0.53 -17.97 4.45
N GLU A 9 -1.45 -17.87 5.41
CA GLU A 9 -2.86 -17.72 5.15
C GLU A 9 -3.16 -16.41 4.40
N PHE A 10 -2.62 -15.27 4.86
CA PHE A 10 -2.78 -13.97 4.21
C PHE A 10 -2.08 -13.92 2.84
N HIS A 11 -0.87 -14.46 2.73
CA HIS A 11 -0.14 -14.50 1.46
C HIS A 11 -0.93 -15.19 0.35
N GLN A 12 -1.74 -16.18 0.69
CA GLN A 12 -2.52 -16.96 -0.28
C GLN A 12 -3.76 -16.23 -0.81
N ILE A 13 -4.22 -15.15 -0.17
CA ILE A 13 -5.47 -14.46 -0.50
C ILE A 13 -5.29 -12.98 -0.84
N PRO A 14 -4.30 -12.56 -1.66
CA PRO A 14 -4.11 -11.15 -1.98
C PRO A 14 -5.33 -10.60 -2.73
N GLU A 15 -5.89 -9.50 -2.23
CA GLU A 15 -7.00 -8.79 -2.82
C GLU A 15 -6.62 -7.35 -3.13
N LEU A 16 -7.19 -6.76 -4.17
CA LEU A 16 -6.87 -5.39 -4.56
C LEU A 16 -7.58 -4.38 -3.66
N GLY A 17 -7.03 -3.17 -3.61
CA GLY A 17 -7.56 -2.10 -2.79
C GLY A 17 -9.06 -1.86 -2.97
N PHE A 18 -9.79 -1.88 -1.86
CA PHE A 18 -11.25 -1.87 -1.71
C PHE A 18 -11.98 -3.15 -2.16
N GLU A 19 -11.25 -4.21 -2.46
CA GLU A 19 -11.79 -5.54 -2.75
C GLU A 19 -11.45 -6.57 -1.64
N GLU A 20 -10.73 -6.16 -0.57
CA GLU A 20 -10.11 -6.99 0.48
C GLU A 20 -11.17 -7.60 1.44
N LYS A 21 -12.09 -8.38 0.89
CA LYS A 21 -13.21 -8.98 1.66
C LYS A 21 -12.76 -10.20 2.45
N GLU A 22 -12.06 -11.13 1.80
CA GLU A 22 -11.54 -12.34 2.46
C GLU A 22 -10.50 -11.97 3.51
N THR A 23 -9.60 -11.04 3.17
CA THR A 23 -8.60 -10.49 4.09
C THR A 23 -9.25 -9.85 5.31
N THR A 24 -10.29 -9.01 5.11
CA THR A 24 -11.06 -8.38 6.19
C THR A 24 -11.71 -9.43 7.12
N GLU A 25 -12.34 -10.46 6.54
CA GLU A 25 -12.98 -11.52 7.33
C GLU A 25 -11.95 -12.34 8.12
N LEU A 26 -10.82 -12.68 7.52
CA LEU A 26 -9.75 -13.42 8.19
C LEU A 26 -9.14 -12.62 9.34
N ILE A 27 -8.93 -11.31 9.18
CA ILE A 27 -8.49 -10.41 10.27
C ILE A 27 -9.52 -10.42 11.41
N CYS A 28 -10.81 -10.30 11.09
CA CYS A 28 -11.88 -10.34 12.09
C CYS A 28 -11.90 -11.67 12.85
N GLU A 29 -11.71 -12.79 12.16
CA GLU A 29 -11.63 -14.11 12.76
C GLU A 29 -10.46 -14.21 13.75
N LYS A 30 -9.24 -13.81 13.34
CA LYS A 30 -8.06 -13.85 14.20
C LYS A 30 -8.24 -12.98 15.45
N LEU A 31 -8.72 -11.73 15.29
CA LEU A 31 -8.99 -10.83 16.41
C LEU A 31 -10.04 -11.40 17.37
N THR A 32 -11.14 -11.93 16.84
CA THR A 32 -12.20 -12.56 17.65
C THR A 32 -11.67 -13.76 18.42
N GLY A 33 -10.83 -14.59 17.80
CA GLY A 33 -10.16 -15.72 18.47
C GLY A 33 -9.27 -15.31 19.64
N MET A 34 -8.72 -14.09 19.62
CA MET A 34 -7.96 -13.50 20.73
C MET A 34 -8.86 -12.82 21.79
N GLY A 35 -10.18 -12.78 21.60
CA GLY A 35 -11.10 -12.03 22.48
C GLY A 35 -11.03 -10.51 22.27
N ILE A 36 -10.60 -10.06 21.09
CA ILE A 36 -10.62 -8.66 20.68
C ILE A 36 -11.82 -8.45 19.74
N HIS A 37 -12.61 -7.40 19.98
CA HIS A 37 -13.80 -7.11 19.17
C HIS A 37 -13.45 -6.31 17.92
N PRO A 38 -13.52 -6.90 16.71
CA PRO A 38 -13.25 -6.18 15.47
C PRO A 38 -14.44 -5.31 15.06
N LEU A 39 -14.14 -4.13 14.53
CA LEU A 39 -15.10 -3.23 13.89
C LEU A 39 -14.74 -3.13 12.41
N ARG A 40 -15.63 -3.57 11.53
CA ARG A 40 -15.43 -3.50 10.09
C ARG A 40 -15.56 -2.08 9.58
N LEU A 41 -14.71 -1.73 8.63
CA LEU A 41 -14.74 -0.47 7.90
C LEU A 41 -15.47 -0.65 6.56
N ASP A 42 -15.99 0.42 6.02
CA ASP A 42 -16.65 0.42 4.71
C ASP A 42 -15.69 0.93 3.61
N PRO A 43 -15.52 0.22 2.47
CA PRO A 43 -16.09 -1.08 2.11
C PRO A 43 -15.33 -2.29 2.68
N THR A 44 -14.09 -2.12 3.12
CA THR A 44 -13.17 -3.15 3.64
C THR A 44 -12.25 -2.56 4.68
N GLY A 45 -11.51 -3.42 5.40
CA GLY A 45 -10.64 -3.03 6.51
C GLY A 45 -11.26 -3.26 7.87
N VAL A 46 -10.43 -3.15 8.91
CA VAL A 46 -10.83 -3.45 10.29
C VAL A 46 -10.17 -2.48 11.25
N THR A 47 -10.88 -2.11 12.31
CA THR A 47 -10.28 -1.51 13.50
C THR A 47 -10.71 -2.28 14.74
N ALA A 48 -9.88 -2.20 15.78
CA ALA A 48 -10.19 -2.82 17.08
C ALA A 48 -9.43 -2.09 18.19
N TYR A 49 -9.81 -2.35 19.44
CA TYR A 49 -9.17 -1.71 20.59
C TYR A 49 -8.69 -2.72 21.61
N VAL A 50 -7.57 -2.39 22.27
CA VAL A 50 -7.03 -3.11 23.43
C VAL A 50 -6.61 -2.09 24.47
N GLY A 51 -6.87 -2.36 25.75
CA GLY A 51 -6.52 -1.49 26.87
C GLY A 51 -7.67 -0.60 27.37
N PRO A 52 -7.35 0.35 28.27
CA PRO A 52 -8.36 1.16 28.97
C PRO A 52 -9.11 2.11 28.02
N HIS A 53 -10.40 2.34 28.27
CA HIS A 53 -11.29 3.09 27.36
C HIS A 53 -10.96 4.59 27.29
N ASP A 54 -10.72 5.24 28.43
CA ASP A 54 -10.56 6.70 28.52
C ASP A 54 -9.10 7.10 28.76
N ALA A 55 -8.20 6.61 27.90
CA ALA A 55 -6.77 6.85 28.00
C ALA A 55 -6.21 7.40 26.69
N TYR A 56 -5.00 7.95 26.76
CA TYR A 56 -4.21 8.31 25.57
C TYR A 56 -4.19 7.17 24.59
N THR A 57 -4.56 7.42 23.35
CA THR A 57 -4.78 6.39 22.35
C THR A 57 -3.66 6.35 21.32
N VAL A 58 -2.99 5.22 21.23
CA VAL A 58 -1.95 4.93 20.24
C VAL A 58 -2.53 4.08 19.13
N GLY A 59 -2.51 4.58 17.91
CA GLY A 59 -2.86 3.83 16.71
C GLY A 59 -1.70 2.99 16.21
N LEU A 60 -1.91 1.70 16.00
CA LEU A 60 -0.99 0.81 15.30
C LEU A 60 -1.58 0.44 13.94
N ARG A 61 -0.87 0.74 12.86
CA ARG A 61 -1.37 0.62 11.49
C ARG A 61 -0.64 -0.46 10.70
N ALA A 62 -1.42 -1.27 9.98
CA ALA A 62 -0.96 -2.11 8.89
C ALA A 62 -1.87 -1.91 7.67
N ASP A 63 -1.30 -1.89 6.47
CA ASP A 63 -2.04 -2.00 5.22
C ASP A 63 -2.39 -3.45 4.91
N ILE A 64 -3.42 -3.67 4.05
CA ILE A 64 -3.96 -5.01 3.85
C ILE A 64 -4.18 -5.42 2.40
N ASP A 65 -4.00 -4.51 1.44
CA ASP A 65 -4.23 -4.79 0.02
C ASP A 65 -3.02 -5.45 -0.65
N GLY A 66 -3.28 -6.12 -1.75
CA GLY A 66 -2.29 -6.71 -2.63
C GLY A 66 -2.20 -5.99 -3.96
N LEU A 67 -1.26 -6.40 -4.79
CA LEU A 67 -0.95 -5.84 -6.09
C LEU A 67 -1.43 -6.71 -7.25
N ARG A 68 -1.71 -6.09 -8.39
CA ARG A 68 -1.98 -6.77 -9.65
C ARG A 68 -0.68 -7.27 -10.28
N VAL A 69 -0.10 -8.28 -9.67
CA VAL A 69 1.15 -8.93 -10.06
C VAL A 69 0.92 -10.44 -10.07
N SER A 70 1.33 -11.13 -11.12
CA SER A 70 1.33 -12.60 -11.11
C SER A 70 2.50 -13.09 -10.29
N GLU A 71 2.23 -13.93 -9.31
CA GLU A 71 3.28 -14.53 -8.50
C GLU A 71 3.99 -15.64 -9.28
N ASP A 72 5.33 -15.67 -9.19
CA ASP A 72 6.22 -16.65 -9.83
C ASP A 72 7.33 -17.05 -8.82
N THR A 73 6.90 -17.48 -7.63
CA THR A 73 7.83 -17.79 -6.52
C THR A 73 8.02 -19.28 -6.26
N ASP A 74 7.17 -20.14 -6.81
CA ASP A 74 7.12 -21.59 -6.54
C ASP A 74 7.00 -21.94 -5.03
N LEU A 75 6.49 -21.02 -4.20
CA LEU A 75 6.30 -21.25 -2.78
C LEU A 75 5.09 -22.16 -2.53
N PRO A 76 5.15 -23.04 -1.52
CA PRO A 76 4.02 -23.93 -1.19
C PRO A 76 2.77 -23.21 -0.69
N PHE A 77 2.89 -21.92 -0.38
CA PHE A 77 1.81 -21.03 0.07
C PHE A 77 1.62 -19.83 -0.86
N GLN A 78 1.99 -19.94 -2.13
CA GLN A 78 1.79 -18.88 -3.11
C GLN A 78 0.31 -18.50 -3.27
N SER A 79 0.07 -17.34 -3.85
CA SER A 79 -1.26 -16.78 -4.10
C SER A 79 -2.22 -17.77 -4.77
N LYS A 80 -3.43 -17.86 -4.24
CA LYS A 80 -4.56 -18.58 -4.84
C LYS A 80 -5.42 -17.69 -5.76
N HIS A 81 -5.10 -16.39 -5.81
CA HIS A 81 -5.79 -15.41 -6.66
C HIS A 81 -4.95 -15.10 -7.91
N PRO A 82 -5.24 -15.71 -9.06
CA PRO A 82 -4.44 -15.52 -10.29
C PRO A 82 -4.27 -14.05 -10.65
N GLY A 83 -3.03 -13.65 -10.93
CA GLY A 83 -2.69 -12.26 -11.29
C GLY A 83 -2.70 -11.27 -10.13
N LYS A 84 -2.75 -11.74 -8.88
CA LYS A 84 -2.64 -10.92 -7.67
C LYS A 84 -1.57 -11.51 -6.74
N MET A 85 -0.84 -10.66 -6.04
CA MET A 85 0.22 -11.05 -5.09
C MET A 85 0.39 -9.99 -4.01
N HIS A 86 0.76 -10.40 -2.80
CA HIS A 86 1.29 -9.49 -1.78
C HIS A 86 2.77 -9.15 -2.05
N ALA A 87 3.04 -8.48 -3.19
CA ALA A 87 4.40 -8.17 -3.62
C ALA A 87 5.03 -7.00 -2.84
N CYS A 88 4.24 -6.25 -2.04
CA CYS A 88 4.71 -5.18 -1.17
C CYS A 88 4.88 -5.59 0.30
N GLY A 89 4.54 -6.84 0.65
CA GLY A 89 4.73 -7.37 2.01
C GLY A 89 3.62 -7.03 3.01
N HIS A 90 2.44 -6.61 2.53
CA HIS A 90 1.32 -6.24 3.42
C HIS A 90 0.78 -7.42 4.22
N ASP A 91 0.89 -8.64 3.74
CA ASP A 91 0.64 -9.88 4.49
C ASP A 91 1.52 -10.01 5.74
N GLY A 92 2.78 -9.62 5.63
CA GLY A 92 3.70 -9.52 6.76
C GLY A 92 3.34 -8.39 7.73
N HIS A 93 2.85 -7.25 7.21
CA HIS A 93 2.37 -6.14 8.04
C HIS A 93 1.13 -6.54 8.84
N ILE A 94 0.13 -7.19 8.19
CA ILE A 94 -1.06 -7.75 8.85
C ILE A 94 -0.65 -8.69 9.97
N THR A 95 0.22 -9.65 9.64
CA THR A 95 0.68 -10.67 10.59
C THR A 95 1.43 -10.04 11.77
N GLY A 96 2.27 -9.05 11.50
CA GLY A 96 2.99 -8.29 12.54
C GLY A 96 2.04 -7.58 13.49
N LEU A 97 1.01 -6.91 12.96
CA LEU A 97 0.01 -6.21 13.77
C LEU A 97 -0.88 -7.19 14.56
N LEU A 98 -1.28 -8.32 13.99
CA LEU A 98 -2.00 -9.37 14.70
C LEU A 98 -1.14 -10.00 15.81
N GLY A 99 0.17 -10.17 15.55
CA GLY A 99 1.12 -10.63 16.56
C GLY A 99 1.25 -9.66 17.73
N ALA A 100 1.35 -8.35 17.43
CA ALA A 100 1.33 -7.31 18.45
C ALA A 100 0.01 -7.32 19.23
N ALA A 101 -1.13 -7.44 18.56
CA ALA A 101 -2.46 -7.54 19.17
C ALA A 101 -2.54 -8.71 20.17
N SER A 102 -2.01 -9.88 19.81
CA SER A 102 -1.97 -11.04 20.68
C SER A 102 -1.19 -10.79 21.97
N ILE A 103 -0.04 -10.12 21.87
CA ILE A 103 0.80 -9.76 23.03
C ILE A 103 0.09 -8.71 23.88
N LEU A 104 -0.38 -7.64 23.28
CA LEU A 104 -1.09 -6.54 23.96
C LEU A 104 -2.33 -7.05 24.70
N LYS A 105 -3.09 -7.95 24.09
CA LYS A 105 -4.26 -8.55 24.73
C LYS A 105 -3.90 -9.37 25.98
N LYS A 106 -2.80 -10.09 25.97
CA LYS A 106 -2.31 -10.83 27.14
C LYS A 106 -1.87 -9.91 28.27
N MET A 107 -1.39 -8.71 27.93
CA MET A 107 -0.93 -7.68 28.87
C MET A 107 -1.98 -6.58 29.12
N GLU A 108 -3.23 -6.77 28.68
CA GLU A 108 -4.25 -5.72 28.67
C GLU A 108 -4.45 -5.04 30.04
N ALA A 109 -4.37 -5.80 31.11
CA ALA A 109 -4.51 -5.28 32.49
C ALA A 109 -3.33 -4.38 32.93
N GLU A 110 -2.20 -4.44 32.25
CA GLU A 110 -0.98 -3.64 32.53
C GLU A 110 -0.89 -2.40 31.64
N LEU A 111 -1.73 -2.28 30.62
CA LEU A 111 -1.69 -1.16 29.69
C LEU A 111 -2.22 0.12 30.39
N THR A 112 -1.44 1.19 30.29
CA THR A 112 -1.79 2.53 30.74
C THR A 112 -2.31 3.42 29.61
N VAL A 113 -2.19 2.94 28.36
CA VAL A 113 -2.66 3.59 27.14
C VAL A 113 -3.65 2.69 26.43
N ARG A 114 -4.56 3.29 25.68
CA ARG A 114 -5.44 2.58 24.76
C ARG A 114 -4.71 2.33 23.46
N VAL A 115 -4.76 1.13 22.93
CA VAL A 115 -4.21 0.79 21.62
C VAL A 115 -5.34 0.57 20.63
N LYS A 116 -5.32 1.31 19.53
CA LYS A 116 -6.22 1.15 18.40
C LYS A 116 -5.49 0.42 17.28
N LEU A 117 -5.92 -0.76 16.96
CA LEU A 117 -5.44 -1.54 15.81
C LEU A 117 -6.16 -1.03 14.55
N ILE A 118 -5.42 -0.71 13.49
CA ILE A 118 -5.95 -0.15 12.25
C ILE A 118 -5.42 -0.96 11.08
N PHE A 119 -6.28 -1.81 10.51
CA PHE A 119 -6.00 -2.57 9.29
C PHE A 119 -6.57 -1.79 8.12
N GLN A 120 -5.71 -1.00 7.47
CA GLN A 120 -6.06 -0.03 6.44
C GLN A 120 -6.17 -0.70 5.07
N PRO A 121 -7.31 -0.59 4.37
CA PRO A 121 -7.44 -1.05 2.99
C PRO A 121 -6.75 -0.09 2.02
N SER A 122 -6.51 -0.56 0.78
CA SER A 122 -6.31 0.30 -0.39
C SER A 122 -5.15 1.30 -0.27
N GLU A 123 -4.00 0.84 0.23
CA GLU A 123 -2.77 1.63 0.32
C GLU A 123 -2.23 1.92 -1.08
N GLU A 124 -2.12 0.89 -1.94
CA GLU A 124 -1.47 0.91 -3.24
C GLU A 124 -2.14 1.84 -4.28
N ASN A 125 -3.40 2.18 -4.06
CA ASN A 125 -4.08 3.18 -4.89
C ASN A 125 -4.20 4.56 -4.22
N THR A 126 -3.57 4.76 -3.05
CA THR A 126 -3.50 6.01 -2.29
C THR A 126 -4.85 6.54 -1.78
N LYS A 127 -5.88 5.68 -1.67
CA LYS A 127 -7.23 6.09 -1.28
C LYS A 127 -7.61 5.66 0.13
N GLY A 128 -7.04 4.56 0.63
CA GLY A 128 -7.43 3.95 1.88
C GLY A 128 -7.25 4.85 3.10
N ALA A 129 -6.13 5.55 3.22
CA ALA A 129 -5.92 6.49 4.33
C ALA A 129 -6.96 7.60 4.35
N LYS A 130 -7.30 8.18 3.18
CA LYS A 130 -8.35 9.21 3.07
C LYS A 130 -9.72 8.66 3.46
N GLN A 131 -9.99 7.43 3.08
CA GLN A 131 -11.25 6.76 3.37
C GLN A 131 -11.40 6.53 4.89
N ILE A 132 -10.40 5.99 5.59
CA ILE A 132 -10.49 5.78 7.05
C ILE A 132 -10.56 7.10 7.82
N ILE A 133 -9.89 8.16 7.36
CA ILE A 133 -10.00 9.51 7.93
C ILE A 133 -11.44 10.02 7.78
N SER A 134 -12.04 9.87 6.59
CA SER A 134 -13.42 10.32 6.33
C SER A 134 -14.48 9.58 7.17
N GLN A 135 -14.16 8.39 7.68
CA GLN A 135 -15.00 7.62 8.61
C GLN A 135 -14.76 7.97 10.08
N GLY A 136 -13.93 8.96 10.37
CA GLY A 136 -13.65 9.40 11.74
C GLY A 136 -12.76 8.44 12.54
N ILE A 137 -12.08 7.50 11.87
CA ILE A 137 -11.31 6.44 12.55
C ILE A 137 -10.14 7.00 13.37
N LEU A 138 -9.64 8.18 13.02
CA LEU A 138 -8.52 8.80 13.73
C LEU A 138 -8.93 9.90 14.73
N GLU A 139 -10.23 10.16 14.92
CA GLU A 139 -10.70 11.25 15.80
C GLU A 139 -10.35 11.04 17.28
N ASP A 140 -10.23 9.79 17.71
CA ASP A 140 -9.87 9.39 19.07
C ASP A 140 -8.42 8.90 19.19
N VAL A 141 -7.55 9.21 18.22
CA VAL A 141 -6.15 8.74 18.17
C VAL A 141 -5.20 9.92 18.35
N ASP A 142 -4.33 9.84 19.36
CA ASP A 142 -3.36 10.89 19.68
C ASP A 142 -2.09 10.78 18.83
N GLU A 143 -1.64 9.54 18.52
CA GLU A 143 -0.49 9.30 17.65
C GLU A 143 -0.64 7.95 16.92
N VAL A 144 0.00 7.83 15.75
CA VAL A 144 -0.06 6.63 14.91
C VAL A 144 1.34 6.12 14.61
N PHE A 145 1.52 4.80 14.76
CA PHE A 145 2.72 4.09 14.33
C PHE A 145 2.37 3.10 13.22
N GLY A 146 3.26 3.02 12.24
CA GLY A 146 3.23 2.01 11.19
C GLY A 146 4.65 1.52 10.93
N LEU A 147 4.76 0.35 10.33
CA LEU A 147 6.02 -0.17 9.84
C LEU A 147 5.86 -0.58 8.38
N HIS A 148 6.98 -0.70 7.68
CA HIS A 148 7.03 -1.29 6.36
C HIS A 148 8.18 -2.28 6.28
N LEU A 149 7.95 -3.43 5.66
CA LEU A 149 8.98 -4.41 5.36
C LEU A 149 9.74 -3.99 4.09
N PHE A 150 11.06 -4.00 4.15
CA PHE A 150 11.93 -3.71 3.02
C PHE A 150 12.89 -4.87 2.79
N SER A 151 13.02 -5.30 1.54
CA SER A 151 13.87 -6.44 1.15
C SER A 151 15.38 -6.16 1.30
N ASP A 152 15.77 -4.90 1.37
CA ASP A 152 17.17 -4.44 1.56
C ASP A 152 17.55 -4.24 3.04
N ILE A 153 16.60 -4.33 3.98
CA ILE A 153 16.87 -4.35 5.42
C ILE A 153 16.96 -5.80 5.89
N LYS A 154 18.05 -6.15 6.58
CA LYS A 154 18.28 -7.53 7.04
C LYS A 154 17.28 -7.92 8.13
N ALA A 155 16.89 -9.18 8.13
CA ALA A 155 16.06 -9.73 9.19
C ALA A 155 16.69 -9.52 10.58
N GLY A 156 15.91 -8.96 11.52
CA GLY A 156 16.35 -8.58 12.85
C GLY A 156 16.87 -7.15 12.98
N GLU A 157 16.97 -6.41 11.89
CA GLU A 157 17.31 -4.99 11.89
C GLU A 157 16.04 -4.14 11.75
N ILE A 158 16.03 -2.97 12.42
CA ILE A 158 14.94 -1.97 12.34
C ILE A 158 15.58 -0.62 12.06
N SER A 159 15.06 0.10 11.06
CA SER A 159 15.47 1.45 10.72
C SER A 159 14.48 2.45 11.32
N VAL A 160 14.95 3.29 12.24
CA VAL A 160 14.13 4.25 13.02
C VAL A 160 14.74 5.65 13.08
N GLU A 161 15.62 6.00 12.13
CA GLU A 161 16.24 7.33 12.10
C GLU A 161 15.17 8.41 11.95
N PRO A 162 15.31 9.55 12.66
CA PRO A 162 14.41 10.68 12.54
C PRO A 162 14.54 11.34 11.16
N GLY A 163 13.45 11.92 10.67
CA GLY A 163 13.40 12.64 9.39
C GLY A 163 12.53 11.95 8.34
N ALA A 164 12.72 12.31 7.09
CA ALA A 164 11.97 11.75 5.96
C ALA A 164 12.33 10.29 5.74
N ARG A 165 11.33 9.40 5.76
CA ARG A 165 11.48 7.94 5.60
C ARG A 165 10.82 7.44 4.32
N MET A 166 9.72 8.04 3.91
CA MET A 166 8.93 7.67 2.74
C MET A 166 8.74 8.88 1.84
N ALA A 167 8.79 8.68 0.53
CA ALA A 167 8.53 9.73 -0.43
C ALA A 167 7.02 9.95 -0.61
N GLN A 168 6.62 11.19 -0.87
CA GLN A 168 5.31 11.48 -1.40
C GLN A 168 5.22 11.01 -2.85
N THR A 169 4.06 10.44 -3.24
CA THR A 169 3.81 10.03 -4.62
C THR A 169 2.67 10.85 -5.20
N ASP A 170 2.92 11.45 -6.36
CA ASP A 170 1.90 12.10 -7.19
C ASP A 170 1.78 11.39 -8.53
N ARG A 171 0.55 11.20 -9.00
CA ARG A 171 0.28 10.60 -10.31
C ARG A 171 -0.23 11.66 -11.28
N PHE A 172 0.36 11.70 -12.45
CA PHE A 172 -0.12 12.54 -13.55
C PHE A 172 -0.40 11.73 -14.81
N THR A 173 -1.28 12.25 -15.65
CA THR A 173 -1.56 11.72 -17.00
C THR A 173 -1.44 12.87 -17.99
N ILE A 174 -0.65 12.67 -19.04
CA ILE A 174 -0.50 13.63 -20.12
C ILE A 174 -1.07 13.03 -21.39
N THR A 175 -1.90 13.79 -22.08
CA THR A 175 -2.48 13.41 -23.36
C THR A 175 -1.99 14.37 -24.45
N PHE A 176 -1.29 13.83 -25.43
CA PHE A 176 -0.89 14.56 -26.64
C PHE A 176 -1.93 14.32 -27.72
N ILE A 177 -2.52 15.43 -28.21
CA ILE A 177 -3.54 15.41 -29.25
C ILE A 177 -2.89 15.83 -30.54
N GLY A 178 -2.75 14.91 -31.49
CA GLY A 178 -2.17 15.12 -32.80
C GLY A 178 -3.21 15.26 -33.90
N LYS A 179 -2.70 15.29 -35.13
CA LYS A 179 -3.51 15.26 -36.36
C LYS A 179 -3.01 14.12 -37.26
N GLY A 180 -3.84 13.09 -37.41
CA GLY A 180 -3.52 11.95 -38.26
C GLY A 180 -3.44 12.35 -39.74
N GLY A 181 -2.75 11.51 -40.53
CA GLY A 181 -2.63 11.66 -41.97
C GLY A 181 -1.80 10.56 -42.60
N HIS A 182 -1.51 10.68 -43.89
CA HIS A 182 -0.76 9.67 -44.63
C HIS A 182 0.72 9.66 -44.22
N ALA A 183 1.29 8.52 -43.86
CA ALA A 183 2.67 8.40 -43.37
C ALA A 183 3.73 8.98 -44.34
N ALA A 184 3.48 8.92 -45.68
CA ALA A 184 4.37 9.53 -46.67
C ALA A 184 4.25 11.07 -46.79
N LYS A 185 3.34 11.70 -46.01
CA LYS A 185 3.14 13.16 -45.98
C LYS A 185 3.18 13.72 -44.56
N PRO A 186 4.28 13.49 -43.81
CA PRO A 186 4.37 13.88 -42.41
C PRO A 186 4.20 15.40 -42.18
N HIS A 187 4.60 16.23 -43.14
CA HIS A 187 4.46 17.69 -43.10
C HIS A 187 2.99 18.18 -43.09
N GLN A 188 2.02 17.30 -43.35
CA GLN A 188 0.58 17.61 -43.28
C GLN A 188 -0.07 17.10 -41.98
N CYS A 189 0.70 16.46 -41.11
CA CYS A 189 0.25 15.81 -39.89
C CYS A 189 0.82 16.53 -38.65
N VAL A 190 0.33 16.14 -37.49
CA VAL A 190 0.90 16.46 -36.17
C VAL A 190 1.09 15.15 -35.44
N ASP A 191 2.33 14.71 -35.30
CA ASP A 191 2.66 13.38 -34.78
C ASP A 191 2.68 13.38 -33.25
N ALA A 192 1.61 12.89 -32.65
CA ALA A 192 1.48 12.79 -31.20
C ALA A 192 2.44 11.72 -30.60
N THR A 193 2.84 10.72 -31.40
CA THR A 193 3.80 9.70 -30.94
C THR A 193 5.18 10.31 -30.73
N VAL A 194 5.64 11.15 -31.66
CA VAL A 194 6.91 11.87 -31.52
C VAL A 194 6.87 12.82 -30.33
N MET A 195 5.77 13.56 -30.15
CA MET A 195 5.61 14.45 -28.97
C MET A 195 5.68 13.67 -27.66
N ALA A 196 5.03 12.54 -27.58
CA ALA A 196 5.05 11.71 -26.38
C ALA A 196 6.45 11.12 -26.11
N ALA A 197 7.15 10.67 -27.16
CA ALA A 197 8.52 10.18 -27.04
C ALA A 197 9.49 11.27 -26.59
N ASP A 198 9.39 12.47 -27.16
CA ASP A 198 10.19 13.61 -26.75
C ASP A 198 9.95 14.00 -25.30
N PHE A 199 8.68 14.03 -24.86
CA PHE A 199 8.34 14.26 -23.46
C PHE A 199 8.98 13.23 -22.53
N VAL A 200 8.90 11.92 -22.86
CA VAL A 200 9.50 10.85 -22.03
C VAL A 200 11.00 11.07 -21.84
N MET A 201 11.68 11.48 -22.90
CA MET A 201 13.12 11.74 -22.83
C MET A 201 13.44 13.01 -22.04
N ASN A 202 12.70 14.09 -22.30
CA ASN A 202 12.99 15.39 -21.69
C ASN A 202 12.58 15.47 -20.22
N VAL A 203 11.51 14.79 -19.79
CA VAL A 203 11.06 14.81 -18.38
C VAL A 203 12.14 14.27 -17.42
N GLN A 204 13.06 13.43 -17.89
CA GLN A 204 14.18 12.94 -17.09
C GLN A 204 15.15 14.07 -16.69
N THR A 205 15.18 15.17 -17.42
CA THR A 205 16.06 16.29 -17.09
C THR A 205 15.64 17.05 -15.85
N ILE A 206 14.39 16.97 -15.43
CA ILE A 206 13.89 17.61 -14.20
C ILE A 206 14.73 17.16 -13.01
N VAL A 207 14.84 15.86 -12.79
CA VAL A 207 15.63 15.32 -11.67
C VAL A 207 17.14 15.60 -11.87
N ALA A 208 17.62 15.48 -13.11
CA ALA A 208 19.05 15.58 -13.40
C ALA A 208 19.58 17.02 -13.44
N ARG A 209 18.74 18.05 -13.66
CA ARG A 209 19.16 19.42 -13.94
C ARG A 209 18.43 20.52 -13.16
N GLU A 210 17.23 20.26 -12.66
CA GLU A 210 16.41 21.29 -12.01
C GLU A 210 16.36 21.15 -10.49
N LEU A 211 16.64 19.94 -9.96
CA LEU A 211 16.61 19.68 -8.53
C LEU A 211 18.00 19.79 -7.91
N ASP A 212 18.04 20.17 -6.64
CA ASP A 212 19.28 20.12 -5.86
C ASP A 212 19.75 18.66 -5.76
N PRO A 213 21.04 18.38 -6.07
CA PRO A 213 21.58 17.01 -6.04
C PRO A 213 21.47 16.28 -4.70
N ILE A 214 21.25 17.01 -3.59
CA ILE A 214 21.05 16.43 -2.26
C ILE A 214 19.58 16.24 -1.89
N GLU A 215 18.65 16.71 -2.72
CA GLU A 215 17.21 16.45 -2.55
C GLU A 215 16.79 15.16 -3.28
N GLY A 216 16.17 14.26 -2.54
CA GLY A 216 15.66 13.01 -3.10
C GLY A 216 14.35 13.23 -3.88
N ALA A 217 14.35 12.94 -5.18
CA ALA A 217 13.14 12.92 -6.00
C ALA A 217 13.28 11.95 -7.16
N GLY A 218 12.14 11.50 -7.70
CA GLY A 218 12.08 10.63 -8.88
C GLY A 218 10.93 11.01 -9.79
N VAL A 219 11.14 10.90 -11.10
CA VAL A 219 10.08 11.01 -12.10
C VAL A 219 10.11 9.76 -12.98
N THR A 220 8.99 9.03 -12.99
CA THR A 220 8.88 7.79 -13.76
C THR A 220 7.70 7.84 -14.71
N VAL A 221 7.93 7.54 -15.98
CA VAL A 221 6.86 7.29 -16.95
C VAL A 221 6.57 5.79 -16.96
N GLY A 222 5.64 5.35 -16.13
CA GLY A 222 5.30 3.93 -15.95
C GLY A 222 4.48 3.31 -17.08
N SER A 223 3.85 4.14 -17.93
CA SER A 223 3.06 3.66 -19.08
C SER A 223 3.04 4.67 -20.19
N LEU A 224 3.24 4.22 -21.43
CA LEU A 224 3.05 4.97 -22.65
C LEU A 224 2.17 4.18 -23.60
N LYS A 225 1.10 4.82 -24.11
CA LYS A 225 0.22 4.24 -25.13
C LYS A 225 0.12 5.19 -26.30
N SER A 226 0.44 4.76 -27.49
CA SER A 226 0.41 5.58 -28.69
C SER A 226 0.16 4.76 -29.95
N GLY A 227 -0.40 5.44 -30.96
CA GLY A 227 -0.67 4.84 -32.28
C GLY A 227 -1.96 4.03 -32.35
N THR A 228 -2.58 4.00 -33.54
CA THR A 228 -3.75 3.18 -33.87
C THR A 228 -3.49 2.29 -35.09
N GLN A 229 -2.65 2.76 -36.02
CA GLN A 229 -2.27 2.10 -37.24
C GLN A 229 -0.77 2.38 -37.52
N TYR A 230 -0.15 1.51 -38.32
CA TYR A 230 1.29 1.65 -38.66
C TYR A 230 1.55 2.63 -39.83
N ASN A 231 0.51 3.09 -40.53
CA ASN A 231 0.62 3.95 -41.73
C ASN A 231 -0.30 5.18 -41.68
#